data_72c9d5e2e4037bd57fd70f8dc85a775e
#
_entry.id   72c9d5e2e4037bd57fd70f8dc85a775e
#
_cell.length_a   1.000
_cell.length_b   1.000
_cell.length_c   1.000
_cell.angle_alpha   90.00
_cell.angle_beta   90.00
_cell.angle_gamma   90.00
#
_symmetry.space_group_name_H-M   'P 1'
#
loop_
_entity.id
_entity.type
_entity.pdbx_description
1 polymer ?
#
loop_
_entity_poly.entity_id
_entity_poly.type
_entity_poly.pdbx_seq_one_letter_code
_entity_poly.pdbx_strand_id
1 'polypeptide(L)' 'MPHPTIATWHHLVKTRNPAGLDNLLAEDAVFLSPIVHSPQRGKALTRAYLHAAFEVFFNDSFRYVRELTGENDAMLEFET' A
#
# COMPACT_ATOMS: atom_id res chain seq x y z
N MET A 1 10.88 1.08 -17.14
CA MET A 1 10.69 2.32 -16.34
C MET A 1 9.94 1.97 -15.07
N PRO A 2 10.39 2.42 -13.91
CA PRO A 2 9.61 2.18 -12.69
C PRO A 2 8.27 2.93 -12.76
N HIS A 3 7.24 2.28 -12.29
CA HIS A 3 5.91 2.88 -12.23
C HIS A 3 5.93 3.99 -11.17
N PRO A 4 5.52 5.22 -11.48
CA PRO A 4 5.62 6.33 -10.52
C PRO A 4 4.88 6.09 -9.21
N THR A 5 3.70 5.48 -9.27
CA THR A 5 2.92 5.18 -8.07
C THR A 5 3.65 4.16 -7.20
N ILE A 6 4.26 3.16 -7.80
CA ILE A 6 4.99 2.13 -7.07
C ILE A 6 6.27 2.71 -6.46
N ALA A 7 6.96 3.60 -7.19
CA ALA A 7 8.12 4.28 -6.64
C ALA A 7 7.76 5.12 -5.40
N THR A 8 6.63 5.82 -5.46
CA THR A 8 6.12 6.58 -4.32
C THR A 8 5.77 5.66 -3.17
N TRP A 9 5.11 4.54 -3.45
CA TRP A 9 4.78 3.54 -2.43
C TRP A 9 6.02 3.05 -1.71
N HIS A 10 7.07 2.67 -2.45
CA HIS A 10 8.33 2.22 -1.86
C HIS A 10 8.94 3.28 -0.95
N HIS A 11 8.86 4.54 -1.35
CA HIS A 11 9.37 5.64 -0.54
C HIS A 11 8.60 5.77 0.77
N LEU A 12 7.27 5.70 0.72
CA LEU A 12 6.45 5.80 1.91
C LEU A 12 6.73 4.66 2.88
N VAL A 13 6.90 3.44 2.36
CA VAL A 13 7.20 2.27 3.19
C VAL A 13 8.60 2.42 3.81
N LYS A 14 9.57 2.85 3.04
CA LYS A 14 10.94 3.03 3.51
C LYS A 14 11.03 4.06 4.63
N THR A 15 10.30 5.15 4.49
CA THR A 15 10.29 6.22 5.48
C THR A 15 9.24 6.00 6.57
N ARG A 16 8.41 4.97 6.42
CA ARG A 16 7.31 4.66 7.34
C ARG A 16 6.40 5.88 7.56
N ASN A 17 6.07 6.56 6.46
CA ASN A 17 5.31 7.80 6.49
C ASN A 17 3.92 7.61 5.88
N PRO A 18 2.90 7.24 6.69
CA PRO A 18 1.56 7.04 6.16
C PRO A 18 0.87 8.33 5.70
N ALA A 19 1.36 9.48 6.13
CA ALA A 19 0.75 10.75 5.73
C ALA A 19 0.79 10.96 4.21
N GLY A 20 1.78 10.38 3.52
CA GLY A 20 1.88 10.49 2.05
C GLY A 20 0.80 9.72 1.31
N LEU A 21 0.03 8.87 1.98
CA LEU A 21 -1.04 8.11 1.34
C LEU A 21 -2.14 9.02 0.78
N ASP A 22 -2.35 10.19 1.38
CA ASP A 22 -3.35 11.13 0.89
C ASP A 22 -3.12 11.54 -0.56
N ASN A 23 -1.86 11.65 -0.96
CA ASN A 23 -1.51 12.05 -2.32
C ASN A 23 -1.40 10.86 -3.27
N LEU A 24 -1.30 9.65 -2.72
CA LEU A 24 -1.10 8.44 -3.50
C LEU A 24 -2.41 7.77 -3.88
N LEU A 25 -3.39 7.77 -2.97
CA LEU A 25 -4.64 7.04 -3.16
C LEU A 25 -5.64 7.82 -4.02
N ALA A 26 -6.31 7.10 -4.93
CA ALA A 26 -7.43 7.66 -5.69
C ALA A 26 -8.62 7.87 -4.77
N GLU A 27 -9.50 8.83 -5.13
CA GLU A 27 -10.69 9.12 -4.33
C GLU A 27 -11.63 7.91 -4.25
N ASP A 28 -11.67 7.09 -5.30
CA ASP A 28 -12.51 5.90 -5.37
C ASP A 28 -11.73 4.62 -5.08
N ALA A 29 -10.60 4.71 -4.40
CA ALA A 29 -9.80 3.54 -4.03
C ALA A 29 -10.63 2.55 -3.21
N VAL A 30 -10.37 1.25 -3.41
CA VAL A 30 -11.03 0.19 -2.67
C VAL A 30 -9.96 -0.73 -2.10
N PHE A 31 -10.05 -1.01 -0.81
CA PHE A 31 -9.14 -1.92 -0.14
C PHE A 31 -9.82 -3.25 0.09
N LEU A 32 -9.18 -4.32 -0.38
CA LEU A 32 -9.65 -5.69 -0.20
C LEU A 32 -8.66 -6.44 0.68
N SER A 33 -9.15 -7.06 1.73
CA SER A 33 -8.31 -7.82 2.66
C SER A 33 -8.90 -9.21 2.88
N PRO A 34 -8.09 -10.26 2.96
CA PRO A 34 -8.60 -11.60 3.29
C PRO A 34 -9.15 -11.70 4.71
N ILE A 35 -8.78 -10.78 5.57
CA ILE A 35 -9.22 -10.78 6.98
C ILE A 35 -10.53 -10.03 7.14
N VAL A 36 -10.72 -8.96 6.39
CA VAL A 36 -11.94 -8.15 6.44
C VAL A 36 -12.82 -8.52 5.25
N HIS A 37 -13.99 -9.12 5.54
CA HIS A 37 -14.85 -9.69 4.50
C HIS A 37 -15.53 -8.64 3.62
N SER A 38 -15.67 -7.42 4.11
CA SER A 38 -16.30 -6.34 3.34
C SER A 38 -15.24 -5.47 2.68
N PRO A 39 -15.37 -5.13 1.38
CA PRO A 39 -14.45 -4.19 0.76
C PRO A 39 -14.50 -2.83 1.45
N GLN A 40 -13.32 -2.24 1.67
CA GLN A 40 -13.24 -0.91 2.26
C GLN A 40 -13.22 0.10 1.12
N ARG A 41 -14.37 0.72 0.87
CA ARG A 41 -14.55 1.59 -0.29
C ARG A 41 -14.29 3.04 0.06
N GLY A 42 -13.59 3.71 -0.83
CA GLY A 42 -13.29 5.13 -0.72
C GLY A 42 -11.91 5.40 -0.13
N LYS A 43 -11.37 6.55 -0.46
CA LYS A 43 -10.01 6.95 -0.08
C LYS A 43 -9.83 7.02 1.44
N ALA A 44 -10.80 7.61 2.14
CA ALA A 44 -10.68 7.81 3.59
C ALA A 44 -10.58 6.49 4.33
N LEU A 45 -11.43 5.53 3.97
CA LEU A 45 -11.43 4.22 4.63
C LEU A 45 -10.20 3.40 4.25
N THR A 46 -9.81 3.43 2.96
CA THR A 46 -8.61 2.77 2.48
C THR A 46 -7.38 3.30 3.20
N ARG A 47 -7.29 4.64 3.34
CA ARG A 47 -6.18 5.27 4.05
C ARG A 47 -6.11 4.82 5.50
N ALA A 48 -7.24 4.73 6.18
CA ALA A 48 -7.28 4.31 7.58
C ALA A 48 -6.73 2.89 7.75
N TYR A 49 -7.11 1.97 6.86
CA TYR A 49 -6.61 0.60 6.92
C TYR A 49 -5.13 0.51 6.61
N LEU A 50 -4.66 1.23 5.60
CA LEU A 50 -3.24 1.23 5.25
C LEU A 50 -2.40 1.90 6.33
N HIS A 51 -2.91 2.94 6.97
CA HIS A 51 -2.23 3.59 8.08
C HIS A 51 -1.99 2.58 9.22
N ALA A 52 -2.99 1.82 9.56
CA ALA A 52 -2.85 0.77 10.57
C ALA A 52 -1.86 -0.31 10.13
N ALA A 53 -1.88 -0.69 8.85
CA ALA A 53 -0.96 -1.67 8.30
C ALA A 53 0.50 -1.18 8.39
N PHE A 54 0.73 0.11 8.19
CA PHE A 54 2.08 0.68 8.32
C PHE A 54 2.65 0.45 9.74
N GLU A 55 1.80 0.52 10.75
CA GLU A 55 2.24 0.30 12.13
C GLU A 55 2.47 -1.17 12.46
N VAL A 56 1.69 -2.07 11.83
CA VAL A 56 1.74 -3.50 12.15
C VAL A 56 2.79 -4.23 11.33
N PHE A 57 2.86 -3.96 10.01
CA PHE A 57 3.65 -4.77 9.09
C PHE A 57 5.04 -4.20 8.80
N PHE A 58 5.19 -2.87 8.79
CA PHE A 58 6.45 -2.27 8.35
C PHE A 58 7.40 -2.11 9.53
N ASN A 59 8.00 -3.20 9.92
CA ASN A 59 9.00 -3.29 10.98
C ASN A 59 10.30 -3.82 10.39
N ASP A 60 11.27 -4.12 11.24
CA ASP A 60 12.59 -4.55 10.80
C ASP A 60 12.59 -5.89 10.07
N SER A 61 11.55 -6.71 10.27
CA SER A 61 11.43 -7.99 9.58
C SER A 61 10.72 -7.89 8.23
N PHE A 62 10.17 -6.71 7.88
CA PHE A 62 9.47 -6.52 6.62
C PHE A 62 10.45 -6.52 5.46
N ARG A 63 10.13 -7.29 4.41
CA ARG A 63 10.91 -7.26 3.17
C ARG A 63 10.04 -7.63 1.99
N TYR A 64 10.38 -7.08 0.83
CA TYR A 64 9.77 -7.48 -0.42
C TYR A 64 10.41 -8.76 -0.92
N VAL A 65 9.57 -9.67 -1.41
CA VAL A 65 10.01 -10.94 -1.99
C VAL A 65 10.04 -10.84 -3.51
N ARG A 66 9.02 -10.20 -4.09
CA ARG A 66 8.89 -10.11 -5.54
C ARG A 66 8.03 -8.92 -5.90
N GLU A 67 8.33 -8.34 -7.06
CA GLU A 67 7.57 -7.22 -7.59
C GLU A 67 7.36 -7.43 -9.08
N LEU A 68 6.10 -7.29 -9.51
CA LEU A 68 5.72 -7.34 -10.91
C LEU A 68 4.93 -6.08 -11.21
N THR A 69 5.27 -5.42 -12.31
CA THR A 69 4.58 -4.19 -12.71
C THR A 69 4.07 -4.30 -14.12
N GLY A 70 2.80 -3.93 -14.32
CA GLY A 70 2.20 -3.78 -15.63
C GLY A 70 2.05 -2.31 -15.98
N GLU A 71 1.33 -2.04 -17.06
CA GLU A 71 1.09 -0.67 -17.51
C GLU A 71 0.21 0.09 -16.53
N ASN A 72 -0.84 -0.56 -16.04
CA ASN A 72 -1.84 0.07 -15.16
C ASN A 72 -2.00 -0.63 -13.82
N ASP A 73 -1.15 -1.62 -13.54
CA ASP A 73 -1.26 -2.39 -12.31
C ASP A 73 0.11 -2.86 -11.82
N ALA A 74 0.14 -3.35 -10.59
CA ALA A 74 1.36 -3.89 -10.02
C ALA A 74 1.01 -4.89 -8.93
N MET A 75 1.93 -5.82 -8.70
CA MET A 75 1.83 -6.76 -7.58
C MET A 75 3.13 -6.70 -6.79
N LEU A 76 3.00 -6.49 -5.50
CA LEU A 76 4.13 -6.49 -4.57
C LEU A 76 3.92 -7.62 -3.57
N GLU A 77 4.85 -8.56 -3.55
CA GLU A 77 4.82 -9.67 -2.59
C GLU A 77 5.81 -9.36 -1.49
N PHE A 78 5.38 -9.52 -0.25
CA PHE A 78 6.23 -9.22 0.90
C PHE A 78 6.05 -10.26 1.98
N GLU A 79 6.98 -10.27 2.92
CA GLU A 79 6.86 -11.03 4.16
C GLU A 79 7.31 -10.16 5.35
N THR A 80 6.78 -10.48 6.50
CA THR A 80 7.05 -9.71 7.71
C THR A 80 6.91 -10.60 8.96
#